data_8bd44df9dc7bbebc4be85ebe6adfe4c3
#
_entry.id   8bd44df9dc7bbebc4be85ebe6adfe4c3
#
_cell.length_a   1.000
_cell.length_b   1.000
_cell.length_c   1.000
_cell.angle_alpha   90.00
_cell.angle_beta   90.00
_cell.angle_gamma   90.00
#
_symmetry.space_group_name_H-M   'P 1'
#
loop_
_entity.id
_entity.type
_entity.pdbx_description
1 polymer ?
#
loop_
_entity_poly.entity_id
_entity_poly.type
_entity_poly.pdbx_seq_one_letter_code
_entity_poly.pdbx_strand_id
1 'polypeptide(L)'
;SGHCSPRALYVPLILSECGTRVIILVGSKIDQSSIRSSLGKPEYSYYFLMKDFLPVLERLGTVMVVESLEEITSLSNRFRAEGEQVIFFSFSPPQQAPLQTGCPTIVVFAWEFDRLPDMAWGDNPQNDWRYVFERVAGTISTSREAADLVSACVPAGFPVLACPAPVWNRFADLGSGHAGPNLEPRSFRFQGILIDSPVLGLSADGLVRKPEPQPELEPEPEPEPTVIA
;
A
#
# COMPACT_ATOMS: atom_id res chain seq x y z
N SER A 1 -30.84 2.04 -17.69
CA SER A 1 -29.52 2.09 -18.31
C SER A 1 -28.86 3.45 -18.00
N GLY A 2 -28.17 3.49 -16.86
CA GLY A 2 -27.39 4.63 -16.43
C GLY A 2 -25.90 4.27 -16.52
N HIS A 3 -25.21 4.84 -17.50
CA HIS A 3 -23.76 4.75 -17.61
C HIS A 3 -23.15 5.61 -16.51
N CYS A 4 -22.57 4.98 -15.51
CA CYS A 4 -21.70 5.63 -14.53
C CYS A 4 -20.31 5.76 -15.14
N SER A 5 -19.97 6.94 -15.65
CA SER A 5 -18.60 7.30 -16.05
C SER A 5 -17.72 7.36 -14.81
N PRO A 6 -16.53 6.75 -14.80
CA PRO A 6 -15.60 6.93 -13.72
C PRO A 6 -15.09 8.38 -13.74
N ARG A 7 -15.48 9.17 -12.72
CA ARG A 7 -14.82 10.45 -12.45
C ARG A 7 -13.39 10.15 -12.04
N ALA A 8 -12.47 10.36 -12.98
CA ALA A 8 -11.06 10.51 -12.66
C ALA A 8 -10.94 11.66 -11.65
N LEU A 9 -10.53 11.35 -10.43
CA LEU A 9 -10.07 12.35 -9.46
C LEU A 9 -8.78 12.95 -10.03
N TYR A 10 -8.96 14.04 -10.78
CA TYR A 10 -7.87 14.90 -11.19
C TYR A 10 -7.43 15.63 -9.93
N VAL A 11 -6.39 15.11 -9.26
CA VAL A 11 -5.62 15.92 -8.33
C VAL A 11 -4.89 16.92 -9.21
N PRO A 12 -5.21 18.24 -9.13
CA PRO A 12 -4.44 19.19 -9.90
C PRO A 12 -2.99 19.10 -9.36
N LEU A 13 -2.08 18.59 -10.19
CA LEU A 13 -0.67 18.88 -10.03
C LEU A 13 -0.62 20.42 -10.12
N ILE A 14 -0.49 21.07 -8.98
CA ILE A 14 -0.10 22.46 -8.90
C ILE A 14 1.37 22.48 -9.34
N LEU A 15 1.58 22.42 -10.66
CA LEU A 15 2.81 22.92 -11.25
C LEU A 15 2.76 24.42 -10.99
N SER A 16 3.39 24.82 -9.90
CA SER A 16 3.61 26.20 -9.56
C SER A 16 4.30 26.88 -10.74
N GLU A 17 3.64 27.84 -11.35
CA GLU A 17 4.21 28.73 -12.38
C GLU A 17 5.32 29.65 -11.82
N CYS A 18 5.68 29.47 -10.55
CA CYS A 18 6.80 30.11 -9.90
C CYS A 18 7.84 29.03 -9.62
N GLY A 19 8.98 29.07 -10.26
CA GLY A 19 10.07 28.09 -10.37
C GLY A 19 10.57 27.40 -9.08
N THR A 20 9.66 27.06 -8.17
CA THR A 20 9.93 26.34 -6.93
C THR A 20 10.16 24.86 -7.26
N ARG A 21 11.35 24.41 -7.01
CA ARG A 21 11.75 23.02 -7.22
C ARG A 21 11.21 22.16 -6.09
N VAL A 22 10.62 21.01 -6.43
CA VAL A 22 10.19 20.02 -5.43
C VAL A 22 11.33 19.07 -5.13
N ILE A 23 11.74 19.01 -3.87
CA ILE A 23 12.71 18.04 -3.35
C ILE A 23 11.94 16.85 -2.79
N ILE A 24 12.23 15.69 -3.30
CA ILE A 24 11.58 14.42 -2.90
C ILE A 24 12.61 13.58 -2.17
N LEU A 25 12.49 13.51 -0.86
CA LEU A 25 13.28 12.60 -0.04
C LEU A 25 12.63 11.24 -0.06
N VAL A 26 13.39 10.17 -0.23
CA VAL A 26 12.88 8.80 -0.22
C VAL A 26 13.71 7.93 0.70
N GLY A 27 13.05 7.09 1.50
CA GLY A 27 13.75 6.19 2.39
C GLY A 27 12.99 4.89 2.61
N SER A 28 13.73 3.81 2.83
CA SER A 28 13.24 2.54 3.36
C SER A 28 14.10 2.17 4.56
N LYS A 29 13.60 1.27 5.41
CA LYS A 29 14.35 0.82 6.59
C LYS A 29 15.61 0.02 6.25
N ILE A 30 15.74 -0.40 5.00
CA ILE A 30 16.88 -1.17 4.50
C ILE A 30 17.64 -0.33 3.49
N ASP A 31 18.93 -0.18 3.74
CA ASP A 31 19.88 0.41 2.81
C ASP A 31 20.53 -0.69 1.90
N GLN A 32 21.28 -0.24 0.92
CA GLN A 32 21.96 -1.13 -0.01
C GLN A 32 23.02 -2.02 0.70
N SER A 33 23.56 -1.57 1.83
CA SER A 33 24.60 -2.27 2.60
C SER A 33 24.00 -3.41 3.45
N SER A 34 22.77 -3.26 3.94
CA SER A 34 22.07 -4.20 4.81
C SER A 34 21.20 -5.23 4.06
N ILE A 35 21.10 -5.16 2.74
CA ILE A 35 20.27 -6.05 1.91
C ILE A 35 20.57 -7.53 2.17
N ARG A 36 21.85 -7.93 2.22
CA ARG A 36 22.22 -9.34 2.40
C ARG A 36 21.82 -9.90 3.76
N SER A 37 21.85 -9.09 4.81
CA SER A 37 21.47 -9.48 6.16
C SER A 37 19.95 -9.43 6.39
N SER A 38 19.21 -8.85 5.45
CA SER A 38 17.76 -8.65 5.50
C SER A 38 16.97 -9.62 4.62
N LEU A 39 17.65 -10.55 3.94
CA LEU A 39 17.00 -11.60 3.14
C LEU A 39 15.97 -12.37 3.99
N GLY A 40 14.74 -12.45 3.51
CA GLY A 40 13.64 -13.11 4.21
C GLY A 40 12.92 -12.27 5.26
N LYS A 41 13.30 -11.02 5.48
CA LYS A 41 12.56 -10.08 6.32
C LYS A 41 11.55 -9.29 5.47
N PRO A 42 10.37 -8.92 6.02
CA PRO A 42 9.36 -8.15 5.30
C PRO A 42 9.91 -6.84 4.71
N GLU A 43 10.85 -6.21 5.40
CA GLU A 43 11.45 -4.93 5.00
C GLU A 43 12.23 -5.03 3.68
N TYR A 44 12.70 -6.23 3.31
CA TYR A 44 13.41 -6.46 2.06
C TYR A 44 12.59 -6.08 0.82
N SER A 45 11.31 -6.36 0.81
CA SER A 45 10.41 -6.02 -0.30
C SER A 45 10.23 -4.52 -0.49
N TYR A 46 10.24 -3.74 0.59
CA TYR A 46 10.07 -2.28 0.53
C TYR A 46 11.24 -1.55 -0.14
N TYR A 47 12.45 -2.07 -0.02
CA TYR A 47 13.60 -1.53 -0.75
C TYR A 47 13.40 -1.65 -2.27
N PHE A 48 12.92 -2.79 -2.75
CA PHE A 48 12.63 -2.96 -4.18
C PHE A 48 11.44 -2.14 -4.63
N LEU A 49 10.40 -2.07 -3.81
CA LEU A 49 9.27 -1.19 -4.07
C LEU A 49 9.74 0.26 -4.23
N MET A 50 10.57 0.76 -3.34
CA MET A 50 11.19 2.09 -3.46
C MET A 50 11.93 2.24 -4.79
N LYS A 51 12.78 1.28 -5.14
CA LYS A 51 13.53 1.32 -6.41
C LYS A 51 12.63 1.38 -7.64
N ASP A 52 11.50 0.70 -7.61
CA ASP A 52 10.55 0.71 -8.72
C ASP A 52 9.83 2.07 -8.83
N PHE A 53 9.64 2.79 -7.71
CA PHE A 53 9.06 4.14 -7.71
C PHE A 53 10.05 5.24 -8.11
N LEU A 54 11.36 5.06 -7.91
CA LEU A 54 12.36 6.12 -8.18
C LEU A 54 12.19 6.76 -9.57
N PRO A 55 12.10 6.00 -10.69
CA PRO A 55 12.00 6.61 -12.03
C PRO A 55 10.72 7.45 -12.21
N VAL A 56 9.66 7.14 -11.47
CA VAL A 56 8.41 7.91 -11.50
C VAL A 56 8.56 9.19 -10.69
N LEU A 57 9.15 9.10 -9.49
CA LEU A 57 9.38 10.25 -8.62
C LEU A 57 10.37 11.25 -9.23
N GLU A 58 11.41 10.79 -9.93
CA GLU A 58 12.38 11.61 -10.65
C GLU A 58 11.73 12.49 -11.75
N ARG A 59 10.58 12.09 -12.24
CA ARG A 59 9.79 12.91 -13.19
C ARG A 59 9.01 14.02 -12.51
N LEU A 60 8.80 13.93 -11.19
CA LEU A 60 8.04 14.88 -10.39
C LEU A 60 8.90 15.91 -9.67
N GLY A 61 10.18 15.59 -9.42
CA GLY A 61 11.07 16.47 -8.70
C GLY A 61 12.50 15.94 -8.60
N THR A 62 13.31 16.58 -7.78
CA THR A 62 14.65 16.09 -7.48
C THR A 62 14.59 15.07 -6.35
N VAL A 63 14.93 13.83 -6.66
CA VAL A 63 14.89 12.72 -5.72
C VAL A 63 16.23 12.56 -5.00
N MET A 64 16.17 12.37 -3.68
CA MET A 64 17.32 12.06 -2.83
C MET A 64 16.96 10.86 -1.93
N VAL A 65 17.78 9.82 -1.98
CA VAL A 65 17.64 8.67 -1.08
C VAL A 65 18.29 9.04 0.26
N VAL A 66 17.59 8.75 1.35
CA VAL A 66 17.99 9.05 2.73
C VAL A 66 17.95 7.79 3.59
N GLU A 67 18.84 7.71 4.56
CA GLU A 67 19.04 6.51 5.37
C GLU A 67 18.69 6.69 6.86
N SER A 68 18.56 7.95 7.32
CA SER A 68 18.26 8.22 8.73
C SER A 68 17.26 9.35 8.92
N LEU A 69 16.62 9.39 10.09
CA LEU A 69 15.70 10.47 10.48
C LEU A 69 16.44 11.81 10.61
N GLU A 70 17.67 11.79 11.11
CA GLU A 70 18.51 12.97 11.26
C GLU A 70 18.82 13.56 9.88
N GLU A 71 19.12 12.74 8.90
CA GLU A 71 19.37 13.15 7.52
C GLU A 71 18.12 13.77 6.90
N ILE A 72 16.94 13.14 7.06
CA ILE A 72 15.66 13.67 6.58
C ILE A 72 15.44 15.07 7.16
N THR A 73 15.57 15.21 8.49
CA THR A 73 15.31 16.47 9.20
C THR A 73 16.31 17.56 8.76
N SER A 74 17.58 17.20 8.62
CA SER A 74 18.64 18.12 8.20
C SER A 74 18.41 18.63 6.77
N LEU A 75 18.15 17.73 5.83
CA LEU A 75 17.87 18.07 4.43
C LEU A 75 16.57 18.88 4.29
N SER A 76 15.51 18.47 5.01
CA SER A 76 14.24 19.18 5.03
C SER A 76 14.43 20.64 5.48
N ASN A 77 15.13 20.87 6.59
CA ASN A 77 15.37 22.20 7.11
C ASN A 77 16.22 23.04 6.14
N ARG A 78 17.26 22.47 5.56
CA ARG A 78 18.12 23.14 4.59
C ARG A 78 17.35 23.60 3.36
N PHE A 79 16.67 22.69 2.67
CA PHE A 79 15.98 23.03 1.43
C PHE A 79 14.80 23.97 1.64
N ARG A 80 14.09 23.84 2.78
CA ARG A 80 13.02 24.79 3.14
C ARG A 80 13.56 26.19 3.42
N ALA A 81 14.76 26.30 3.98
CA ALA A 81 15.42 27.60 4.17
C ALA A 81 15.86 28.22 2.83
N GLU A 82 16.12 27.40 1.81
CA GLU A 82 16.38 27.79 0.43
C GLU A 82 15.11 28.14 -0.36
N GLY A 83 13.93 28.00 0.25
CA GLY A 83 12.63 28.28 -0.38
C GLY A 83 12.06 27.12 -1.20
N GLU A 84 12.65 25.94 -1.11
CA GLU A 84 12.20 24.75 -1.85
C GLU A 84 11.06 24.02 -1.13
N GLN A 85 10.19 23.36 -1.89
CA GLN A 85 9.20 22.43 -1.35
C GLN A 85 9.85 21.08 -1.09
N VAL A 86 9.66 20.54 0.10
CA VAL A 86 10.23 19.24 0.49
C VAL A 86 9.11 18.29 0.89
N ILE A 87 9.17 17.07 0.38
CA ILE A 87 8.26 15.98 0.73
C ILE A 87 9.07 14.69 0.96
N PHE A 88 8.69 13.90 1.95
CA PHE A 88 9.33 12.62 2.23
C PHE A 88 8.40 11.44 1.91
N PHE A 89 8.92 10.46 1.18
CA PHE A 89 8.26 9.18 0.91
C PHE A 89 8.90 8.08 1.73
N SER A 90 8.16 7.54 2.70
CA SER A 90 8.57 6.42 3.52
C SER A 90 8.08 5.11 2.90
N PHE A 91 8.98 4.31 2.37
CA PHE A 91 8.69 2.97 1.88
C PHE A 91 8.84 1.97 3.03
N SER A 92 7.77 1.80 3.77
CA SER A 92 7.74 0.96 4.99
C SER A 92 6.30 0.64 5.39
N PRO A 93 6.08 -0.41 6.20
CA PRO A 93 4.80 -0.54 6.89
C PRO A 93 4.53 0.72 7.74
N PRO A 94 3.28 1.18 7.86
CA PRO A 94 2.95 2.41 8.59
C PRO A 94 3.55 2.52 9.99
N GLN A 95 3.55 1.45 10.78
CA GLN A 95 4.12 1.47 12.14
C GLN A 95 5.63 1.70 12.20
N GLN A 96 6.32 1.63 11.06
CA GLN A 96 7.76 1.87 10.97
C GLN A 96 8.10 3.21 10.32
N ALA A 97 7.10 3.95 9.85
CA ALA A 97 7.31 5.25 9.22
C ALA A 97 7.79 6.29 10.26
N PRO A 98 8.81 7.10 9.94
CA PRO A 98 9.20 8.21 10.80
C PRO A 98 8.13 9.31 10.78
N LEU A 99 7.73 9.79 11.96
CA LEU A 99 6.63 10.75 12.11
C LEU A 99 7.08 12.22 12.30
N GLN A 100 8.33 12.45 12.65
CA GLN A 100 8.86 13.79 12.96
C GLN A 100 9.96 14.19 11.97
N THR A 101 9.63 14.20 10.69
CA THR A 101 10.58 14.41 9.59
C THR A 101 10.83 15.89 9.27
N GLY A 102 10.06 16.81 9.85
CA GLY A 102 10.14 18.25 9.54
C GLY A 102 9.53 18.63 8.18
N CYS A 103 9.02 17.68 7.41
CA CYS A 103 8.31 17.92 6.14
C CYS A 103 7.10 16.97 6.02
N PRO A 104 6.17 17.22 5.07
CA PRO A 104 5.08 16.30 4.77
C PRO A 104 5.62 14.90 4.46
N THR A 105 5.06 13.87 5.09
CA THR A 105 5.44 12.47 4.90
C THR A 105 4.31 11.73 4.20
N ILE A 106 4.63 11.02 3.13
CA ILE A 106 3.76 10.05 2.45
C ILE A 106 4.26 8.65 2.77
N VAL A 107 3.38 7.81 3.31
CA VAL A 107 3.73 6.40 3.57
C VAL A 107 3.33 5.56 2.37
N VAL A 108 4.28 4.81 1.82
CA VAL A 108 4.07 3.89 0.69
C VAL A 108 4.20 2.47 1.21
N PHE A 109 3.11 1.69 1.14
CA PHE A 109 3.08 0.37 1.74
C PHE A 109 2.25 -0.63 0.94
N ALA A 110 2.50 -1.92 1.18
CA ALA A 110 1.70 -3.07 0.74
C ALA A 110 1.00 -3.71 1.94
N TRP A 111 -0.21 -4.25 1.72
CA TRP A 111 -0.98 -4.92 2.76
C TRP A 111 -1.90 -5.96 2.14
N GLU A 112 -1.87 -7.18 2.68
CA GLU A 112 -2.54 -8.36 2.13
C GLU A 112 -3.72 -8.84 2.97
N PHE A 113 -3.99 -8.18 4.10
CA PHE A 113 -5.05 -8.61 5.02
C PHE A 113 -6.31 -7.76 4.86
N ASP A 114 -7.43 -8.29 5.33
CA ASP A 114 -8.75 -7.68 5.27
C ASP A 114 -8.99 -6.61 6.36
N ARG A 115 -8.05 -6.44 7.29
CA ARG A 115 -8.09 -5.44 8.38
C ARG A 115 -6.76 -4.77 8.55
N LEU A 116 -6.80 -3.48 8.88
CA LEU A 116 -5.61 -2.75 9.33
C LEU A 116 -5.34 -3.00 10.81
N PRO A 117 -4.09 -2.98 11.25
CA PRO A 117 -3.74 -2.93 12.66
C PRO A 117 -4.38 -1.70 13.34
N ASP A 118 -5.26 -1.94 14.34
CA ASP A 118 -6.06 -0.93 15.02
C ASP A 118 -5.89 -0.94 16.55
N MET A 119 -4.82 -1.57 17.03
CA MET A 119 -4.46 -1.61 18.45
C MET A 119 -2.97 -1.35 18.63
N ALA A 120 -2.62 -0.56 19.62
CA ALA A 120 -1.25 -0.45 20.09
C ALA A 120 -0.85 -1.72 20.85
N TRP A 121 0.22 -2.40 20.40
CA TRP A 121 0.82 -3.51 21.13
C TRP A 121 2.29 -3.21 21.39
N GLY A 122 2.87 -3.85 22.44
CA GLY A 122 4.26 -3.65 22.81
C GLY A 122 4.61 -2.21 23.17
N ASP A 123 3.65 -1.49 23.79
CA ASP A 123 3.79 -0.11 24.25
C ASP A 123 4.15 0.90 23.15
N ASN A 124 3.97 0.52 21.87
CA ASN A 124 4.22 1.39 20.74
C ASN A 124 2.90 1.84 20.09
N PRO A 125 2.54 3.15 20.21
CA PRO A 125 1.30 3.66 19.64
C PRO A 125 1.27 3.57 18.09
N GLN A 126 2.41 3.53 17.41
CA GLN A 126 2.46 3.41 15.95
C GLN A 126 1.98 2.04 15.46
N ASN A 127 1.88 1.04 16.34
CA ASN A 127 1.30 -0.25 15.99
C ASN A 127 -0.21 -0.16 15.70
N ASP A 128 -0.91 0.84 16.24
CA ASP A 128 -2.20 1.29 15.72
C ASP A 128 -1.96 2.21 14.51
N TRP A 129 -2.28 1.75 13.32
CA TRP A 129 -2.00 2.51 12.09
C TRP A 129 -2.81 3.80 11.98
N ARG A 130 -3.95 3.91 12.68
CA ARG A 130 -4.73 5.16 12.76
C ARG A 130 -3.90 6.26 13.38
N TYR A 131 -3.12 5.94 14.42
CA TYR A 131 -2.18 6.88 15.04
C TYR A 131 -1.15 7.42 14.05
N VAL A 132 -0.68 6.59 13.12
CA VAL A 132 0.25 6.98 12.07
C VAL A 132 -0.44 7.87 11.04
N PHE A 133 -1.63 7.46 10.55
CA PHE A 133 -2.36 8.21 9.52
C PHE A 133 -2.79 9.60 9.99
N GLU A 134 -3.03 9.81 11.27
CA GLU A 134 -3.28 11.14 11.85
C GLU A 134 -2.06 12.08 11.80
N ARG A 135 -0.83 11.55 11.57
CA ARG A 135 0.44 12.27 11.69
C ARG A 135 1.25 12.35 10.42
N VAL A 136 0.77 11.74 9.35
CA VAL A 136 1.37 11.81 8.01
C VAL A 136 0.50 12.61 7.06
N ALA A 137 1.06 13.06 5.94
CA ALA A 137 0.36 13.91 4.99
C ALA A 137 -0.51 13.11 4.00
N GLY A 138 -0.30 11.81 3.90
CA GLY A 138 -1.06 10.91 3.03
C GLY A 138 -0.44 9.54 2.92
N THR A 139 -1.10 8.66 2.16
CA THR A 139 -0.63 7.30 1.93
C THR A 139 -0.77 6.87 0.48
N ILE A 140 0.15 6.01 0.06
CA ILE A 140 0.06 5.25 -1.18
C ILE A 140 0.08 3.77 -0.83
N SER A 141 -0.94 3.04 -1.22
CA SER A 141 -0.97 1.59 -1.08
C SER A 141 -0.82 0.92 -2.44
N THR A 142 -0.18 -0.25 -2.47
CA THR A 142 0.05 -1.00 -3.71
C THR A 142 -1.20 -1.71 -4.24
N SER A 143 -2.29 -1.74 -3.47
CA SER A 143 -3.57 -2.30 -3.88
C SER A 143 -4.74 -1.37 -3.57
N ARG A 144 -5.84 -1.58 -4.29
CA ARG A 144 -7.09 -0.84 -4.06
C ARG A 144 -7.72 -1.28 -2.74
N GLU A 145 -7.68 -2.56 -2.44
CA GLU A 145 -8.22 -3.14 -1.21
C GLU A 145 -7.62 -2.49 0.02
N ALA A 146 -6.29 -2.35 0.06
CA ALA A 146 -5.63 -1.67 1.17
C ALA A 146 -5.93 -0.17 1.21
N ALA A 147 -6.06 0.49 0.05
CA ALA A 147 -6.46 1.91 0.00
C ALA A 147 -7.89 2.12 0.51
N ASP A 148 -8.81 1.22 0.20
CA ASP A 148 -10.20 1.26 0.67
C ASP A 148 -10.26 1.07 2.20
N LEU A 149 -9.46 0.15 2.76
CA LEU A 149 -9.34 -0.03 4.21
C LEU A 149 -8.82 1.23 4.91
N VAL A 150 -7.78 1.89 4.35
CA VAL A 150 -7.30 3.17 4.89
C VAL A 150 -8.39 4.23 4.82
N SER A 151 -9.04 4.37 3.66
CA SER A 151 -10.07 5.37 3.43
C SER A 151 -11.25 5.24 4.40
N ALA A 152 -11.54 4.02 4.87
CA ALA A 152 -12.58 3.77 5.84
C ALA A 152 -12.23 4.21 7.28
N CYS A 153 -10.94 4.40 7.60
CA CYS A 153 -10.49 4.73 8.96
C CYS A 153 -9.87 6.12 9.10
N VAL A 154 -9.74 6.88 8.01
CA VAL A 154 -9.18 8.25 8.03
C VAL A 154 -10.25 9.30 7.79
N PRO A 155 -10.04 10.57 8.19
CA PRO A 155 -10.97 11.66 7.91
C PRO A 155 -11.18 11.89 6.42
N ALA A 156 -12.38 12.37 6.06
CA ALA A 156 -12.67 12.77 4.69
C ALA A 156 -11.68 13.85 4.21
N GLY A 157 -11.10 13.62 3.02
CA GLY A 157 -10.09 14.52 2.43
C GLY A 157 -8.65 14.15 2.76
N PHE A 158 -8.39 13.18 3.62
CA PHE A 158 -7.04 12.64 3.78
C PHE A 158 -6.60 11.96 2.48
N PRO A 159 -5.41 12.28 1.93
CA PRO A 159 -4.96 11.74 0.66
C PRO A 159 -4.63 10.24 0.76
N VAL A 160 -5.40 9.41 0.06
CA VAL A 160 -5.16 7.98 -0.09
C VAL A 160 -5.11 7.64 -1.58
N LEU A 161 -4.04 7.03 -2.02
CA LEU A 161 -3.87 6.62 -3.41
C LEU A 161 -3.60 5.11 -3.51
N ALA A 162 -4.35 4.42 -4.35
CA ALA A 162 -3.99 3.06 -4.79
C ALA A 162 -3.08 3.17 -6.02
N CYS A 163 -1.83 2.76 -5.88
CA CYS A 163 -0.85 2.79 -6.96
C CYS A 163 -0.01 1.51 -6.93
N PRO A 164 -0.28 0.53 -7.81
CA PRO A 164 0.54 -0.66 -7.93
C PRO A 164 2.01 -0.31 -8.19
N ALA A 165 2.92 -1.20 -7.78
CA ALA A 165 4.34 -1.02 -8.06
C ALA A 165 4.56 -0.75 -9.56
N PRO A 166 5.28 0.31 -9.97
CA PRO A 166 5.43 0.71 -11.37
C PRO A 166 6.46 -0.15 -12.11
N VAL A 167 6.16 -1.45 -12.23
CA VAL A 167 7.04 -2.46 -12.85
C VAL A 167 6.77 -2.67 -14.34
N TRP A 168 5.79 -1.96 -14.91
CA TRP A 168 5.35 -2.18 -16.29
C TRP A 168 6.49 -2.14 -17.30
N ASN A 169 7.41 -1.18 -17.16
CA ASN A 169 8.52 -1.02 -18.09
C ASN A 169 9.45 -2.25 -18.17
N ARG A 170 9.51 -3.06 -17.10
CA ARG A 170 10.27 -4.32 -17.08
C ARG A 170 9.63 -5.41 -17.92
N PHE A 171 8.31 -5.35 -18.12
CA PHE A 171 7.51 -6.39 -18.75
C PHE A 171 6.88 -5.93 -20.07
N ALA A 172 7.03 -4.65 -20.44
CA ALA A 172 6.44 -4.09 -21.64
C ALA A 172 6.83 -4.88 -22.91
N ASP A 173 8.11 -5.28 -23.00
CA ASP A 173 8.64 -6.02 -24.14
C ASP A 173 8.11 -7.46 -24.20
N LEU A 174 7.71 -8.04 -23.06
CA LEU A 174 7.15 -9.39 -23.02
C LEU A 174 5.73 -9.43 -23.62
N GLY A 175 4.99 -8.31 -23.57
CA GLY A 175 3.64 -8.21 -24.15
C GLY A 175 3.63 -7.90 -25.65
N SER A 176 4.66 -7.27 -26.18
CA SER A 176 4.70 -6.79 -27.58
C SER A 176 4.95 -7.88 -28.62
N GLY A 177 5.43 -9.05 -28.21
CA GLY A 177 5.78 -10.16 -29.11
C GLY A 177 4.91 -11.41 -29.00
N HIS A 178 3.93 -11.46 -28.14
CA HIS A 178 3.15 -12.68 -27.89
C HIS A 178 1.72 -12.52 -28.38
N ALA A 179 1.36 -13.28 -29.39
CA ALA A 179 -0.01 -13.49 -29.83
C ALA A 179 -0.76 -14.33 -28.77
N GLY A 180 -1.13 -13.71 -27.65
CA GLY A 180 -1.89 -14.33 -26.56
C GLY A 180 -1.12 -15.41 -25.76
N PRO A 181 -1.69 -15.90 -24.66
CA PRO A 181 -1.11 -16.99 -23.91
C PRO A 181 -1.11 -18.26 -24.80
N ASN A 182 0.07 -18.85 -25.03
CA ASN A 182 0.15 -20.15 -25.65
C ASN A 182 -0.41 -21.20 -24.66
N LEU A 183 -1.67 -21.59 -24.88
CA LEU A 183 -2.39 -22.55 -24.05
C LEU A 183 -2.11 -24.00 -24.40
N GLU A 184 -1.14 -24.27 -25.28
CA GLU A 184 -0.77 -25.64 -25.58
C GLU A 184 -0.15 -26.35 -24.37
N PRO A 185 -0.53 -27.60 -24.13
CA PRO A 185 0.04 -28.39 -23.04
C PRO A 185 1.56 -28.45 -23.15
N ARG A 186 2.24 -28.10 -22.06
CA ARG A 186 3.69 -28.15 -21.96
C ARG A 186 4.09 -29.15 -20.89
N SER A 187 5.09 -29.98 -21.20
CA SER A 187 5.70 -30.87 -20.21
C SER A 187 6.90 -30.16 -19.57
N PHE A 188 6.93 -30.16 -18.26
CA PHE A 188 8.06 -29.66 -17.50
C PHE A 188 8.71 -30.82 -16.73
N ARG A 189 10.02 -30.87 -16.72
CA ARG A 189 10.79 -31.78 -15.86
C ARG A 189 11.45 -30.95 -14.78
N PHE A 190 11.20 -31.28 -13.54
CA PHE A 190 11.85 -30.65 -12.39
C PHE A 190 12.38 -31.70 -11.42
N GLN A 191 13.41 -31.36 -10.67
CA GLN A 191 13.91 -32.15 -9.54
C GLN A 191 13.37 -31.54 -8.25
N GLY A 192 12.66 -32.33 -7.47
CA GLY A 192 12.05 -31.86 -6.24
C GLY A 192 11.07 -32.87 -5.65
N ILE A 193 10.52 -32.54 -4.49
CA ILE A 193 9.44 -33.29 -3.89
C ILE A 193 8.13 -32.75 -4.42
N LEU A 194 7.33 -33.63 -5.05
CA LEU A 194 5.96 -33.31 -5.42
C LEU A 194 5.03 -33.83 -4.34
N ILE A 195 4.23 -32.93 -3.76
CA ILE A 195 3.17 -33.26 -2.80
C ILE A 195 1.85 -33.16 -3.56
N ASP A 196 1.24 -34.31 -3.80
CA ASP A 196 -0.11 -34.39 -4.35
C ASP A 196 -1.11 -34.55 -3.21
N SER A 197 -1.78 -33.48 -2.86
CA SER A 197 -2.68 -33.43 -1.70
C SER A 197 -3.85 -34.42 -1.80
N PRO A 198 -4.53 -34.61 -2.94
CA PRO A 198 -5.56 -35.64 -3.08
C PRO A 198 -5.04 -37.07 -2.83
N VAL A 199 -3.86 -37.40 -3.36
CA VAL A 199 -3.23 -38.72 -3.14
C VAL A 199 -2.89 -38.96 -1.69
N LEU A 200 -2.52 -37.92 -0.96
CA LEU A 200 -2.20 -38.00 0.46
C LEU A 200 -3.44 -37.90 1.36
N GLY A 201 -4.62 -37.83 0.78
CA GLY A 201 -5.87 -37.66 1.55
C GLY A 201 -5.99 -36.29 2.24
N LEU A 202 -5.19 -35.32 1.80
CA LEU A 202 -5.27 -33.96 2.31
C LEU A 202 -6.41 -33.23 1.57
N SER A 203 -7.36 -32.70 2.33
CA SER A 203 -8.49 -31.92 1.83
C SER A 203 -8.42 -30.48 2.33
N ALA A 204 -8.86 -29.56 1.52
CA ALA A 204 -9.05 -28.16 1.93
C ALA A 204 -10.29 -27.98 2.81
N ASP A 205 -11.15 -29.01 2.96
CA ASP A 205 -12.44 -28.89 3.66
C ASP A 205 -12.30 -28.46 5.12
N GLY A 206 -11.18 -28.77 5.75
CA GLY A 206 -10.88 -28.33 7.12
C GLY A 206 -10.22 -26.93 7.19
N LEU A 207 -9.79 -26.35 6.07
CA LEU A 207 -9.13 -25.05 6.00
C LEU A 207 -10.11 -23.91 5.67
N VAL A 208 -11.26 -24.25 5.07
CA VAL A 208 -12.32 -23.29 4.79
C VAL A 208 -13.24 -23.24 6.01
N ARG A 209 -13.26 -22.11 6.72
CA ARG A 209 -14.29 -21.87 7.74
C ARG A 209 -15.66 -22.01 7.08
N LYS A 210 -16.44 -23.00 7.50
CA LYS A 210 -17.86 -23.05 7.14
C LYS A 210 -18.49 -21.76 7.69
N PRO A 211 -19.28 -21.03 6.88
CA PRO A 211 -20.02 -19.90 7.40
C PRO A 211 -20.84 -20.38 8.61
N GLU A 212 -20.74 -19.67 9.71
CA GLU A 212 -21.60 -19.93 10.85
C GLU A 212 -23.06 -19.82 10.38
N PRO A 213 -23.94 -20.79 10.74
CA PRO A 213 -25.34 -20.67 10.39
C PRO A 213 -25.85 -19.35 10.94
N GLN A 214 -26.34 -18.50 10.03
CA GLN A 214 -27.00 -17.27 10.45
C GLN A 214 -28.14 -17.66 11.40
N PRO A 215 -28.27 -17.00 12.58
CA PRO A 215 -29.40 -17.22 13.43
C PRO A 215 -30.67 -17.00 12.60
N GLU A 216 -31.56 -18.01 12.57
CA GLU A 216 -32.89 -17.84 11.97
C GLU A 216 -33.50 -16.59 12.62
N LEU A 217 -33.75 -15.58 11.81
CA LEU A 217 -34.52 -14.41 12.26
C LEU A 217 -35.87 -14.93 12.66
N GLU A 218 -36.18 -14.86 13.96
CA GLU A 218 -37.54 -15.12 14.41
C GLU A 218 -38.49 -14.23 13.59
N PRO A 219 -39.59 -14.81 13.03
CA PRO A 219 -40.53 -14.00 12.25
C PRO A 219 -41.06 -12.87 13.13
N GLU A 220 -41.01 -11.64 12.62
CA GLU A 220 -41.59 -10.49 13.30
C GLU A 220 -43.05 -10.82 13.68
N PRO A 221 -43.51 -10.54 14.93
CA PRO A 221 -44.88 -10.78 15.31
C PRO A 221 -45.82 -9.98 14.41
N GLU A 222 -46.84 -10.66 13.86
CA GLU A 222 -47.86 -10.01 13.04
C GLU A 222 -48.49 -8.84 13.81
N PRO A 223 -48.68 -7.69 13.18
CA PRO A 223 -49.30 -6.56 13.83
C PRO A 223 -50.73 -6.90 14.27
N GLU A 224 -51.02 -6.65 15.54
CA GLU A 224 -52.36 -6.85 16.08
C GLU A 224 -53.40 -6.04 15.27
N PRO A 225 -54.59 -6.62 15.00
CA PRO A 225 -55.62 -5.93 14.21
C PRO A 225 -56.10 -4.70 14.96
N THR A 226 -55.93 -3.53 14.36
CA THR A 226 -56.48 -2.29 14.88
C THR A 226 -58.02 -2.36 14.85
N VAL A 227 -58.63 -2.47 15.98
CA VAL A 227 -60.10 -2.33 16.13
C VAL A 227 -60.42 -0.82 15.95
N ILE A 228 -61.04 -0.50 14.82
CA ILE A 228 -61.59 0.82 14.57
C ILE A 228 -62.99 0.83 15.26
N ALA A 229 -63.11 1.72 16.25
CA ALA A 229 -64.38 2.03 16.88
C ALA A 229 -65.11 3.18 16.19
#